data_5b225c6c4d2626637c0229bae4c6d865
#
_entry.id   5b225c6c4d2626637c0229bae4c6d865
#
_cell.length_a   1.000
_cell.length_b   1.000
_cell.length_c   1.000
_cell.angle_alpha   90.00
_cell.angle_beta   90.00
_cell.angle_gamma   90.00
#
_symmetry.space_group_name_H-M   'P 1'
#
loop_
_entity.id
_entity.type
_entity.pdbx_description
1 polymer ?
#
loop_
_entity_poly.entity_id
_entity_poly.type
_entity_poly.pdbx_seq_one_letter_code
_entity_poly.pdbx_strand_id
1 'polypeptide(L)'
;MQIDITFRRMDPSDALRNYLTDKMGRIKKFLARPSHAHVVLTSERFRNKADITLTLNNGLFVKGVDTSDDMYFSIDQALTRIEK
;
A
#
# COMPACT_ATOMS: atom_id res chain seq x y z
N MET A 1 -6.09 4.93 11.65
CA MET A 1 -4.97 4.10 11.14
C MET A 1 -3.82 5.01 10.76
N GLN A 2 -2.63 4.66 11.19
CA GLN A 2 -1.42 5.39 10.84
C GLN A 2 -0.83 4.80 9.56
N ILE A 3 -0.45 5.67 8.62
CA ILE A 3 0.08 5.23 7.32
C ILE A 3 1.48 5.79 7.13
N ASP A 4 2.46 4.91 6.96
CA ASP A 4 3.83 5.28 6.65
C ASP A 4 4.15 4.85 5.22
N ILE A 5 4.64 5.78 4.41
CA ILE A 5 4.97 5.51 3.03
C ILE A 5 6.45 5.80 2.79
N THR A 6 7.17 4.82 2.27
CA THR A 6 8.57 4.95 1.87
C THR A 6 8.64 4.89 0.36
N PHE A 7 9.30 5.88 -0.24
CA PHE A 7 9.56 5.92 -1.68
C PHE A 7 11.00 5.51 -1.92
N ARG A 8 11.22 4.50 -2.76
CA ARG A 8 12.56 4.01 -3.09
C ARG A 8 12.83 4.15 -4.57
N ARG A 9 14.01 4.68 -4.91
CA ARG A 9 14.46 4.87 -6.30
C ARG A 9 13.50 5.73 -7.09
N MET A 10 12.83 6.64 -6.41
CA MET A 10 11.90 7.60 -7.00
C MET A 10 11.74 8.76 -6.05
N ASP A 11 11.35 9.90 -6.58
CA ASP A 11 11.06 11.06 -5.75
C ASP A 11 9.74 10.85 -5.00
N PRO A 12 9.60 11.44 -3.79
CA PRO A 12 8.32 11.43 -3.11
C PRO A 12 7.24 12.02 -4.00
N SER A 13 6.06 11.39 -3.99
CA SER A 13 4.94 11.80 -4.84
C SER A 13 3.70 12.06 -3.99
N ASP A 14 3.24 13.30 -3.98
CA ASP A 14 2.01 13.66 -3.27
C ASP A 14 0.80 13.00 -3.92
N ALA A 15 0.81 12.84 -5.23
CA ALA A 15 -0.28 12.16 -5.94
C ALA A 15 -0.42 10.71 -5.48
N LEU A 16 0.69 10.00 -5.35
CA LEU A 16 0.67 8.61 -4.87
C LEU A 16 0.30 8.55 -3.39
N ARG A 17 0.79 9.49 -2.60
CA ARG A 17 0.44 9.57 -1.17
C ARG A 17 -1.06 9.76 -0.99
N ASN A 18 -1.66 10.67 -1.75
CA ASN A 18 -3.09 10.94 -1.68
C ASN A 18 -3.90 9.75 -2.16
N TYR A 19 -3.45 9.10 -3.22
CA TYR A 19 -4.11 7.91 -3.76
C TYR A 19 -4.15 6.78 -2.73
N LEU A 20 -3.01 6.53 -2.09
CA LEU A 20 -2.91 5.51 -1.05
C LEU A 20 -3.80 5.83 0.15
N THR A 21 -3.75 7.07 0.61
CA THR A 21 -4.56 7.51 1.77
C THR A 21 -6.05 7.30 1.49
N ASP A 22 -6.50 7.64 0.29
CA ASP A 22 -7.89 7.47 -0.11
C ASP A 22 -8.27 5.98 -0.15
N LYS A 23 -7.45 5.16 -0.78
CA LYS A 23 -7.71 3.72 -0.88
C LYS A 23 -7.68 3.04 0.48
N MET A 24 -6.77 3.44 1.36
CA MET A 24 -6.68 2.89 2.71
C MET A 24 -7.90 3.25 3.54
N GLY A 25 -8.48 4.42 3.31
CA GLY A 25 -9.73 4.80 3.97
C GLY A 25 -10.88 3.86 3.61
N ARG A 26 -10.87 3.33 2.40
CA ARG A 26 -11.89 2.38 1.96
C ARG A 26 -11.65 0.98 2.53
N ILE A 27 -10.39 0.55 2.61
CA ILE A 27 -10.07 -0.79 3.07
C ILE A 27 -10.39 -0.98 4.55
N LYS A 28 -10.43 0.08 5.33
CA LYS A 28 -10.83 0.03 6.74
C LYS A 28 -12.21 -0.58 6.93
N LYS A 29 -13.07 -0.49 5.92
CA LYS A 29 -14.43 -1.04 5.99
C LYS A 29 -14.46 -2.55 5.93
N PHE A 30 -13.41 -3.17 5.40
CA PHE A 30 -13.33 -4.61 5.19
C PHE A 30 -12.49 -5.33 6.22
N LEU A 31 -11.61 -4.61 6.91
CA LEU A 31 -10.71 -5.20 7.88
C LEU A 31 -11.05 -4.74 9.28
N ALA A 32 -11.09 -5.69 10.20
CA ALA A 32 -11.37 -5.38 11.60
C ALA A 32 -10.18 -4.65 12.21
N ARG A 33 -10.37 -3.37 12.51
CA ARG A 33 -9.43 -2.56 13.29
C ARG A 33 -7.98 -2.56 12.79
N PRO A 34 -7.71 -2.14 11.56
CA PRO A 34 -6.32 -1.93 11.14
C PRO A 34 -5.74 -0.76 11.95
N SER A 35 -4.55 -0.95 12.50
CA SER A 35 -3.90 0.06 13.32
C SER A 35 -2.78 0.80 12.60
N HIS A 36 -2.09 0.13 11.68
CA HIS A 36 -0.93 0.69 11.01
C HIS A 36 -0.80 0.12 9.61
N ALA A 37 -0.47 0.98 8.65
CA ALA A 37 -0.15 0.58 7.29
C ALA A 37 1.28 1.00 6.98
N HIS A 38 2.11 0.06 6.56
CA HIS A 38 3.46 0.33 6.11
C HIS A 38 3.54 0.04 4.63
N VAL A 39 3.87 1.07 3.84
CA VAL A 39 3.90 0.99 2.38
C VAL A 39 5.28 1.31 1.87
N VAL A 40 5.82 0.46 1.03
CA VAL A 40 7.08 0.72 0.32
C VAL A 40 6.80 0.72 -1.17
N LEU A 41 7.02 1.86 -1.81
CA LEU A 41 6.86 2.00 -3.26
C LEU A 41 8.24 2.11 -3.88
N THR A 42 8.56 1.19 -4.79
CA THR A 42 9.85 1.15 -5.45
C THR A 42 9.66 1.27 -6.96
N SER A 43 10.41 2.17 -7.59
CA SER A 43 10.37 2.32 -9.05
C SER A 43 11.74 2.00 -9.64
N GLU A 44 11.79 1.01 -10.53
CA GLU A 44 13.00 0.62 -11.25
C GLU A 44 12.68 0.49 -12.73
N ARG A 45 13.16 1.42 -13.53
CA ARG A 45 12.93 1.44 -14.98
C ARG A 45 11.44 1.30 -15.28
N PHE A 46 11.02 0.14 -15.78
CA PHE A 46 9.63 -0.13 -16.14
C PHE A 46 8.88 -0.93 -15.08
N ARG A 47 9.49 -1.16 -13.94
CA ARG A 47 8.90 -1.98 -12.88
C ARG A 47 8.61 -1.11 -11.66
N ASN A 48 7.33 -1.05 -11.31
CA ASN A 48 6.86 -0.29 -10.17
C ASN A 48 6.27 -1.28 -9.16
N LYS A 49 6.91 -1.38 -8.01
CA LYS A 49 6.51 -2.35 -6.98
C LYS A 49 5.81 -1.65 -5.83
N ALA A 50 4.66 -2.17 -5.44
CA ALA A 50 3.95 -1.73 -4.25
C ALA A 50 3.97 -2.88 -3.23
N ASP A 51 4.53 -2.61 -2.05
CA ASP A 51 4.63 -3.56 -0.95
C ASP A 51 3.87 -2.94 0.22
N ILE A 52 2.73 -3.53 0.59
CA ILE A 52 1.83 -2.97 1.59
C ILE A 52 1.62 -3.98 2.72
N THR A 53 1.93 -3.56 3.94
CA THR A 53 1.71 -4.38 5.14
C THR A 53 0.73 -3.66 6.06
N LEU A 54 -0.35 -4.33 6.41
CA LEU A 54 -1.32 -3.81 7.39
C LEU A 54 -1.19 -4.60 8.69
N THR A 55 -0.98 -3.87 9.77
CA THR A 55 -0.94 -4.47 11.11
C THR A 55 -2.30 -4.25 11.77
N LEU A 56 -2.86 -5.30 12.33
CA LEU A 56 -4.16 -5.27 12.99
C LEU A 56 -3.96 -5.08 14.49
N ASN A 57 -5.03 -4.65 15.20
CA ASN A 57 -4.95 -4.39 16.63
C ASN A 57 -4.57 -5.61 17.46
N ASN A 58 -4.86 -6.82 16.98
CA ASN A 58 -4.50 -8.05 17.69
C ASN A 58 -3.05 -8.50 17.46
N GLY A 59 -2.24 -7.66 16.79
CA GLY A 59 -0.84 -7.98 16.51
C GLY A 59 -0.61 -8.78 15.24
N LEU A 60 -1.65 -9.27 14.61
CA LEU A 60 -1.53 -9.96 13.33
C LEU A 60 -1.31 -8.95 12.21
N PHE A 61 -0.73 -9.39 11.12
CA PHE A 61 -0.54 -8.53 9.96
C PHE A 61 -0.93 -9.27 8.67
N VAL A 62 -1.28 -8.50 7.66
CA VAL A 62 -1.54 -9.01 6.32
C VAL A 62 -0.70 -8.20 5.34
N LYS A 63 -0.26 -8.84 4.28
CA LYS A 63 0.64 -8.22 3.32
C LYS A 63 0.19 -8.49 1.89
N GLY A 64 0.29 -7.45 1.05
CA GLY A 64 0.08 -7.57 -0.38
C GLY A 64 1.23 -6.93 -1.12
N VAL A 65 1.70 -7.60 -2.17
CA VAL A 65 2.79 -7.10 -3.01
C VAL A 65 2.42 -7.31 -4.47
N ASP A 66 2.67 -6.29 -5.28
CA ASP A 66 2.50 -6.42 -6.72
C ASP A 66 3.51 -5.53 -7.46
N THR A 67 3.93 -5.99 -8.64
CA THR A 67 4.84 -5.26 -9.51
C THR A 67 4.24 -5.17 -10.90
N SER A 68 4.27 -3.97 -11.50
CA SER A 68 3.74 -3.75 -12.83
C SER A 68 4.44 -2.55 -13.48
N ASP A 69 4.02 -2.16 -14.67
CA ASP A 69 4.56 -0.99 -15.35
C ASP A 69 3.85 0.31 -14.94
N ASP A 70 2.87 0.23 -14.04
CA ASP A 70 2.11 1.38 -13.55
C ASP A 70 1.94 1.28 -12.04
N MET A 71 2.48 2.25 -11.30
CA MET A 71 2.45 2.22 -9.83
C MET A 71 1.02 2.22 -9.28
N TYR A 72 0.10 2.94 -9.89
CA TYR A 72 -1.30 2.95 -9.44
C TYR A 72 -1.91 1.57 -9.55
N PHE A 73 -1.63 0.87 -10.65
CA PHE A 73 -2.10 -0.50 -10.83
C PHE A 73 -1.48 -1.44 -9.79
N SER A 74 -0.18 -1.29 -9.53
CA SER A 74 0.51 -2.11 -8.53
C SER A 74 -0.09 -1.91 -7.14
N ILE A 75 -0.43 -0.68 -6.78
CA ILE A 75 -1.08 -0.36 -5.51
C ILE A 75 -2.44 -1.06 -5.44
N ASP A 76 -3.25 -0.93 -6.49
CA ASP A 76 -4.57 -1.54 -6.52
C ASP A 76 -4.49 -3.06 -6.38
N GLN A 77 -3.55 -3.70 -7.07
CA GLN A 77 -3.40 -5.14 -7.01
C GLN A 77 -2.88 -5.60 -5.64
N ALA A 78 -1.94 -4.85 -5.05
CA ALA A 78 -1.45 -5.15 -3.71
C ALA A 78 -2.59 -5.11 -2.69
N LEU A 79 -3.45 -4.09 -2.77
CA LEU A 79 -4.60 -3.96 -1.88
C LEU A 79 -5.63 -5.06 -2.11
N THR A 80 -5.84 -5.44 -3.37
CA THR A 80 -6.76 -6.54 -3.70
C THR A 80 -6.30 -7.84 -3.04
N ARG A 81 -5.00 -8.09 -3.02
CA ARG A 81 -4.44 -9.30 -2.37
C ARG A 81 -4.69 -9.28 -0.86
N ILE A 82 -4.62 -8.10 -0.26
CA ILE A 82 -4.89 -7.95 1.18
C ILE A 82 -6.36 -8.21 1.49
N GLU A 83 -7.27 -7.76 0.61
CA GLU A 83 -8.72 -7.92 0.82
C GLU A 83 -9.19 -9.36 0.70
N LYS A 84 -8.41 -10.21 0.09
CA LYS A 84 -8.74 -11.64 -0.02
C LYS A 84 -8.14 -12.40 1.14
#